data_28a91ba47f1c95ac7b2a5549c9aad37e
#
_entry.id   28a91ba47f1c95ac7b2a5549c9aad37e
#
_cell.length_a   1.000
_cell.length_b   1.000
_cell.length_c   1.000
_cell.angle_alpha   90.00
_cell.angle_beta   90.00
_cell.angle_gamma   90.00
#
_symmetry.space_group_name_H-M   'P 1'
#
loop_
_entity.id
_entity.type
_entity.pdbx_description
1 polymer ?
#
loop_
_entity_poly.entity_id
_entity_poly.type
_entity_poly.pdbx_seq_one_letter_code
_entity_poly.pdbx_strand_id
1 'polypeptide(L)'
;KDWIKFALAIACVIVFVIFYIFSLWSPIKSPVSVVVERGATVTGITNYLVKNNIIKSGDLFYFSVRMNGGKIQAGVYEFPRGAGVWTIADMLAHGRVATTTITIPEGYTIIQIKNLLKNTPYLSGDVDCDKSLPVCNLHDGDVFSDTYRIARGTARLAVLDLARKKM
;
A
#
# COMPACT_ATOMS: atom_id res chain seq x y z
N LYS A 1 -29.91 41.68 12.27
CA LYS A 1 -30.23 40.27 11.83
C LYS A 1 -29.18 39.72 10.87
N ASP A 2 -28.61 40.55 9.98
CA ASP A 2 -27.62 40.11 8.98
C ASP A 2 -26.21 40.01 9.57
N TRP A 3 -25.88 40.73 10.63
CA TRP A 3 -24.59 40.61 11.32
C TRP A 3 -24.37 39.25 11.95
N ILE A 4 -25.39 38.58 12.46
CA ILE A 4 -25.31 37.23 13.02
C ILE A 4 -24.96 36.22 11.91
N LYS A 5 -25.51 36.40 10.70
CA LYS A 5 -25.18 35.55 9.55
C LYS A 5 -23.73 35.74 9.09
N PHE A 6 -23.24 36.99 9.10
CA PHE A 6 -21.85 37.33 8.80
C PHE A 6 -20.91 36.75 9.85
N ALA A 7 -21.21 36.86 11.13
CA ALA A 7 -20.42 36.29 12.20
C ALA A 7 -20.37 34.76 12.13
N LEU A 8 -21.48 34.09 11.80
CA LEU A 8 -21.54 32.64 11.59
C LEU A 8 -20.70 32.18 10.37
N ALA A 9 -20.76 32.95 9.27
CA ALA A 9 -19.97 32.66 8.08
C ALA A 9 -18.47 32.77 8.36
N ILE A 10 -18.04 33.83 9.06
CA ILE A 10 -16.64 34.01 9.46
C ILE A 10 -16.18 32.88 10.41
N ALA A 11 -17.00 32.50 11.39
CA ALA A 11 -16.71 31.40 12.28
C ALA A 11 -16.53 30.05 11.52
N CYS A 12 -17.41 29.76 10.56
CA CYS A 12 -17.27 28.59 9.69
C CYS A 12 -15.98 28.61 8.87
N VAL A 13 -15.60 29.76 8.32
CA VAL A 13 -14.35 29.91 7.56
C VAL A 13 -13.13 29.67 8.47
N ILE A 14 -13.14 30.25 9.67
CA ILE A 14 -12.05 30.07 10.64
C ILE A 14 -11.93 28.60 11.05
N VAL A 15 -13.03 27.93 11.35
CA VAL A 15 -13.04 26.50 11.68
C VAL A 15 -12.52 25.66 10.51
N PHE A 16 -12.93 25.99 9.28
CA PHE A 16 -12.47 25.32 8.09
C PHE A 16 -10.96 25.52 7.85
N VAL A 17 -10.45 26.73 8.05
CA VAL A 17 -9.01 27.04 7.92
C VAL A 17 -8.19 26.33 9.00
N ILE A 18 -8.66 26.31 10.25
CA ILE A 18 -7.99 25.56 11.34
C ILE A 18 -7.98 24.08 11.04
N PHE A 19 -9.09 23.51 10.57
CA PHE A 19 -9.19 22.10 10.17
C PHE A 19 -8.23 21.79 9.00
N TYR A 20 -8.14 22.69 8.02
CA TYR A 20 -7.23 22.55 6.87
C TYR A 20 -5.75 22.58 7.29
N ILE A 21 -5.36 23.54 8.14
CA ILE A 21 -3.98 23.63 8.68
C ILE A 21 -3.64 22.40 9.52
N PHE A 22 -4.58 21.90 10.34
CA PHE A 22 -4.38 20.72 11.17
C PHE A 22 -4.25 19.44 10.32
N SER A 23 -4.96 19.36 9.21
CA SER A 23 -4.87 18.27 8.23
C SER A 23 -3.54 18.23 7.48
N LEU A 24 -2.93 19.40 7.25
CA LEU A 24 -1.62 19.51 6.59
C LEU A 24 -0.44 19.17 7.52
N TRP A 25 -0.65 19.17 8.82
CA TRP A 25 0.44 18.95 9.78
C TRP A 25 0.68 17.46 10.03
N SER A 26 1.48 16.85 9.16
CA SER A 26 1.89 15.45 9.26
C SER A 26 3.01 15.26 10.30
N PRO A 27 2.92 14.24 11.16
CA PRO A 27 4.01 13.85 12.06
C PRO A 27 5.13 13.09 11.34
N ILE A 28 4.92 12.62 10.11
CA ILE A 28 5.86 11.78 9.37
C ILE A 28 7.07 12.59 8.91
N LYS A 29 8.22 12.36 9.56
CA LYS A 29 9.50 13.02 9.24
C LYS A 29 10.33 12.25 8.20
N SER A 30 10.11 10.96 8.07
CA SER A 30 10.79 10.05 7.12
C SER A 30 9.76 9.09 6.52
N PRO A 31 10.01 8.52 5.32
CA PRO A 31 9.12 7.50 4.77
C PRO A 31 8.94 6.35 5.75
N VAL A 32 7.70 5.91 5.93
CA VAL A 32 7.35 4.82 6.87
C VAL A 32 6.64 3.72 6.11
N SER A 33 7.15 2.49 6.24
CA SER A 33 6.51 1.30 5.70
C SER A 33 5.56 0.69 6.72
N VAL A 34 4.33 0.42 6.31
CA VAL A 34 3.28 -0.20 7.13
C VAL A 34 2.70 -1.39 6.39
N VAL A 35 2.61 -2.52 7.09
CA VAL A 35 1.97 -3.73 6.57
C VAL A 35 0.54 -3.80 7.11
N VAL A 36 -0.43 -3.87 6.20
CA VAL A 36 -1.84 -4.07 6.52
C VAL A 36 -2.22 -5.49 6.17
N GLU A 37 -2.54 -6.29 7.16
CA GLU A 37 -2.91 -7.69 6.99
C GLU A 37 -4.33 -7.83 6.43
N ARG A 38 -4.61 -8.98 5.79
CA ARG A 38 -5.96 -9.29 5.32
C ARG A 38 -6.92 -9.44 6.50
N GLY A 39 -8.06 -8.77 6.40
CA GLY A 39 -9.06 -8.77 7.49
C GLY A 39 -8.80 -7.74 8.60
N ALA A 40 -7.77 -6.91 8.50
CA ALA A 40 -7.54 -5.84 9.45
C ALA A 40 -8.73 -4.87 9.49
N THR A 41 -9.19 -4.54 10.69
CA THR A 41 -10.28 -3.57 10.88
C THR A 41 -9.78 -2.14 10.82
N VAL A 42 -10.65 -1.21 10.41
CA VAL A 42 -10.33 0.23 10.40
C VAL A 42 -9.85 0.68 11.78
N THR A 43 -10.54 0.27 12.84
CA THR A 43 -10.18 0.60 14.23
C THR A 43 -8.80 0.05 14.61
N GLY A 44 -8.49 -1.19 14.22
CA GLY A 44 -7.18 -1.81 14.48
C GLY A 44 -6.05 -1.04 13.82
N ILE A 45 -6.21 -0.68 12.55
CA ILE A 45 -5.23 0.12 11.82
C ILE A 45 -5.12 1.53 12.39
N THR A 46 -6.25 2.16 12.75
CA THR A 46 -6.25 3.49 13.42
C THR A 46 -5.39 3.46 14.67
N ASN A 47 -5.62 2.50 15.55
CA ASN A 47 -4.86 2.36 16.82
C ASN A 47 -3.37 2.11 16.55
N TYR A 48 -3.05 1.29 15.55
CA TYR A 48 -1.67 1.04 15.15
C TYR A 48 -0.96 2.31 14.67
N LEU A 49 -1.62 3.09 13.79
CA LEU A 49 -1.06 4.33 13.24
C LEU A 49 -0.85 5.41 14.30
N VAL A 50 -1.80 5.53 15.26
CA VAL A 50 -1.68 6.46 16.40
C VAL A 50 -0.56 6.03 17.33
N LYS A 51 -0.50 4.74 17.72
CA LYS A 51 0.52 4.19 18.62
C LYS A 51 1.94 4.39 18.07
N ASN A 52 2.12 4.30 16.76
CA ASN A 52 3.41 4.49 16.10
C ASN A 52 3.67 5.96 15.69
N ASN A 53 2.87 6.92 16.16
CA ASN A 53 2.97 8.35 15.83
C ASN A 53 2.98 8.65 14.32
N ILE A 54 2.35 7.80 13.51
CA ILE A 54 2.19 8.01 12.06
C ILE A 54 1.09 9.04 11.79
N ILE A 55 0.05 9.00 12.61
CA ILE A 55 -1.03 10.00 12.62
C ILE A 55 -1.23 10.55 14.05
N LYS A 56 -1.70 11.79 14.16
CA LYS A 56 -1.96 12.43 15.46
C LYS A 56 -3.36 12.14 16.01
N SER A 57 -4.35 12.08 15.13
CA SER A 57 -5.75 11.91 15.51
C SER A 57 -6.37 10.70 14.82
N GLY A 58 -6.81 9.74 15.63
CA GLY A 58 -7.53 8.56 15.17
C GLY A 58 -8.91 8.90 14.61
N ASP A 59 -9.60 9.86 15.22
CA ASP A 59 -10.96 10.25 14.81
C ASP A 59 -10.97 10.87 13.40
N LEU A 60 -9.99 11.75 13.11
CA LEU A 60 -9.81 12.32 11.79
C LEU A 60 -9.49 11.24 10.74
N PHE A 61 -8.67 10.27 11.10
CA PHE A 61 -8.34 9.17 10.22
C PHE A 61 -9.58 8.30 9.95
N TYR A 62 -10.32 7.93 11.01
CA TYR A 62 -11.55 7.15 10.88
C TYR A 62 -12.57 7.85 9.98
N PHE A 63 -12.77 9.15 10.19
CA PHE A 63 -13.63 9.97 9.34
C PHE A 63 -13.14 10.01 7.88
N SER A 64 -11.84 10.21 7.68
CA SER A 64 -11.22 10.23 6.34
C SER A 64 -11.42 8.91 5.58
N VAL A 65 -11.22 7.77 6.26
CA VAL A 65 -11.47 6.45 5.67
C VAL A 65 -12.93 6.27 5.31
N ARG A 66 -13.85 6.72 6.18
CA ARG A 66 -15.29 6.62 5.93
C ARG A 66 -15.71 7.43 4.69
N MET A 67 -15.16 8.62 4.51
CA MET A 67 -15.39 9.46 3.34
C MET A 67 -14.83 8.84 2.05
N ASN A 68 -13.76 8.04 2.15
CA ASN A 68 -13.14 7.30 1.04
C ASN A 68 -13.74 5.89 0.84
N GLY A 69 -14.98 5.66 1.23
CA GLY A 69 -15.70 4.40 1.00
C GLY A 69 -15.63 3.40 2.16
N GLY A 70 -15.02 3.75 3.29
CA GLY A 70 -15.03 2.97 4.54
C GLY A 70 -14.27 1.65 4.50
N LYS A 71 -13.47 1.39 3.47
CA LYS A 71 -12.70 0.14 3.29
C LYS A 71 -11.21 0.43 3.33
N ILE A 72 -10.45 -0.52 3.87
CA ILE A 72 -8.98 -0.52 3.83
C ILE A 72 -8.54 -1.78 3.10
N GLN A 73 -7.63 -1.64 2.14
CA GLN A 73 -7.07 -2.76 1.41
C GLN A 73 -5.81 -3.28 2.10
N ALA A 74 -5.65 -4.61 2.12
CA ALA A 74 -4.46 -5.26 2.63
C ALA A 74 -3.27 -5.05 1.70
N GLY A 75 -2.07 -4.93 2.26
CA GLY A 75 -0.84 -4.79 1.49
C GLY A 75 0.26 -4.06 2.26
N VAL A 76 1.39 -3.86 1.60
CA VAL A 76 2.51 -3.09 2.14
C VAL A 76 2.44 -1.68 1.60
N TYR A 77 2.29 -0.72 2.49
CA TYR A 77 2.20 0.71 2.16
C TYR A 77 3.48 1.42 2.55
N GLU A 78 3.89 2.36 1.75
CA GLU A 78 5.01 3.26 2.06
C GLU A 78 4.47 4.69 2.07
N PHE A 79 4.30 5.23 3.27
CA PHE A 79 3.81 6.59 3.44
C PHE A 79 4.97 7.57 3.24
N PRO A 80 4.86 8.51 2.29
CA PRO A 80 5.91 9.47 2.06
C PRO A 80 6.04 10.45 3.22
N ARG A 81 7.22 11.06 3.34
CA ARG A 81 7.45 12.15 4.27
C ARG A 81 6.39 13.24 4.08
N GLY A 82 5.82 13.70 5.17
CA GLY A 82 4.81 14.75 5.14
C GLY A 82 3.41 14.28 4.74
N ALA A 83 3.16 12.97 4.59
CA ALA A 83 1.83 12.48 4.28
C ALA A 83 0.84 12.84 5.39
N GLY A 84 -0.20 13.57 5.04
CA GLY A 84 -1.30 13.90 5.95
C GLY A 84 -2.29 12.75 6.12
N VAL A 85 -3.18 12.89 7.10
CA VAL A 85 -4.20 11.88 7.43
C VAL A 85 -5.06 11.51 6.22
N TRP A 86 -5.46 12.50 5.40
CA TRP A 86 -6.22 12.26 4.17
C TRP A 86 -5.46 11.45 3.13
N THR A 87 -4.19 11.77 2.92
CA THR A 87 -3.34 11.04 1.98
C THR A 87 -3.18 9.58 2.39
N ILE A 88 -2.97 9.34 3.69
CA ILE A 88 -2.85 7.98 4.24
C ILE A 88 -4.16 7.21 4.07
N ALA A 89 -5.29 7.84 4.40
CA ALA A 89 -6.62 7.23 4.25
C ALA A 89 -6.93 6.91 2.77
N ASP A 90 -6.62 7.83 1.86
CA ASP A 90 -6.79 7.65 0.42
C ASP A 90 -5.91 6.51 -0.13
N MET A 91 -4.64 6.44 0.27
CA MET A 91 -3.74 5.34 -0.11
C MET A 91 -4.28 3.98 0.35
N LEU A 92 -4.78 3.89 1.58
CA LEU A 92 -5.33 2.67 2.15
C LEU A 92 -6.67 2.27 1.52
N ALA A 93 -7.54 3.24 1.24
CA ALA A 93 -8.84 3.00 0.63
C ALA A 93 -8.73 2.52 -0.83
N HIS A 94 -7.83 3.12 -1.60
CA HIS A 94 -7.62 2.80 -3.01
C HIS A 94 -6.54 1.75 -3.26
N GLY A 95 -5.94 1.18 -2.20
CA GLY A 95 -4.92 0.14 -2.33
C GLY A 95 -3.65 0.61 -3.04
N ARG A 96 -3.24 1.87 -2.83
CA ARG A 96 -1.98 2.39 -3.39
C ARG A 96 -0.79 1.83 -2.65
N VAL A 97 -0.59 0.52 -2.79
CA VAL A 97 0.51 -0.22 -2.17
C VAL A 97 1.86 0.14 -2.77
N ALA A 98 2.90 -0.01 -1.97
CA ALA A 98 4.27 0.09 -2.47
C ALA A 98 4.53 -1.00 -3.51
N THR A 99 5.15 -0.63 -4.62
CA THR A 99 5.49 -1.58 -5.70
C THR A 99 7.00 -1.74 -5.80
N THR A 100 7.43 -2.88 -6.32
CA THR A 100 8.79 -3.15 -6.76
C THR A 100 8.77 -3.58 -8.22
N THR A 101 9.85 -3.31 -8.94
CA THR A 101 9.99 -3.69 -10.33
C THR A 101 10.94 -4.88 -10.43
N ILE A 102 10.55 -5.90 -11.18
CA ILE A 102 11.33 -7.11 -11.43
C ILE A 102 11.45 -7.28 -12.93
N THR A 103 12.67 -7.29 -13.44
CA THR A 103 12.94 -7.54 -14.85
C THR A 103 13.44 -8.98 -15.01
N ILE A 104 12.75 -9.77 -15.81
CA ILE A 104 13.17 -11.11 -16.24
C ILE A 104 13.80 -10.95 -17.62
N PRO A 105 15.13 -11.08 -17.74
CA PRO A 105 15.80 -10.94 -19.04
C PRO A 105 15.46 -12.09 -19.98
N GLU A 106 15.57 -11.84 -21.28
CA GLU A 106 15.46 -12.87 -22.30
C GLU A 106 16.59 -13.91 -22.17
N GLY A 107 16.28 -15.16 -22.47
CA GLY A 107 17.24 -16.28 -22.45
C GLY A 107 17.56 -16.80 -21.04
N TYR A 108 16.91 -16.33 -19.97
CA TYR A 108 17.08 -16.89 -18.66
C TYR A 108 16.44 -18.29 -18.56
N THR A 109 17.18 -19.23 -17.99
CA THR A 109 16.64 -20.54 -17.60
C THR A 109 15.71 -20.40 -16.41
N ILE A 110 14.83 -21.37 -16.19
CA ILE A 110 13.92 -21.37 -15.04
C ILE A 110 14.67 -21.32 -13.69
N ILE A 111 15.85 -21.94 -13.62
CA ILE A 111 16.71 -21.92 -12.44
C ILE A 111 17.22 -20.51 -12.16
N GLN A 112 17.66 -19.80 -13.20
CA GLN A 112 18.12 -18.41 -13.07
C GLN A 112 16.98 -17.48 -12.67
N ILE A 113 15.76 -17.68 -13.20
CA ILE A 113 14.56 -16.91 -12.84
C ILE A 113 14.21 -17.17 -11.37
N LYS A 114 14.21 -18.42 -10.91
CA LYS A 114 13.98 -18.76 -9.50
C LYS A 114 15.01 -18.08 -8.58
N ASN A 115 16.27 -18.10 -8.94
CA ASN A 115 17.34 -17.44 -8.18
C ASN A 115 17.17 -15.91 -8.18
N LEU A 116 16.78 -15.31 -9.30
CA LEU A 116 16.44 -13.88 -9.38
C LEU A 116 15.32 -13.54 -8.39
N LEU A 117 14.24 -14.31 -8.36
CA LEU A 117 13.12 -14.09 -7.44
C LEU A 117 13.51 -14.33 -5.98
N LYS A 118 14.36 -15.33 -5.68
CA LYS A 118 14.90 -15.55 -4.31
C LYS A 118 15.66 -14.33 -3.80
N ASN A 119 16.48 -13.72 -4.65
CA ASN A 119 17.32 -12.57 -4.31
C ASN A 119 16.59 -11.24 -4.41
N THR A 120 15.36 -11.19 -4.95
CA THR A 120 14.59 -9.96 -5.05
C THR A 120 14.02 -9.58 -3.68
N PRO A 121 14.35 -8.37 -3.16
CA PRO A 121 13.81 -7.88 -1.90
C PRO A 121 12.31 -7.60 -2.01
N TYR A 122 11.64 -7.53 -0.87
CA TYR A 122 10.22 -7.19 -0.75
C TYR A 122 9.23 -8.21 -1.35
N LEU A 123 9.67 -9.39 -1.77
CA LEU A 123 8.81 -10.52 -2.07
C LEU A 123 8.68 -11.44 -0.86
N SER A 124 7.55 -12.13 -0.73
CA SER A 124 7.28 -13.07 0.36
C SER A 124 7.31 -14.53 -0.10
N GLY A 125 7.42 -15.45 0.87
CA GLY A 125 7.41 -16.89 0.62
C GLY A 125 8.65 -17.40 -0.09
N ASP A 126 8.66 -18.70 -0.41
CA ASP A 126 9.73 -19.34 -1.17
C ASP A 126 9.32 -19.54 -2.64
N VAL A 127 10.30 -19.81 -3.49
CA VAL A 127 10.15 -20.18 -4.91
C VAL A 127 10.08 -21.71 -5.04
N ASP A 128 10.64 -22.42 -4.07
CA ASP A 128 10.62 -23.87 -4.05
C ASP A 128 9.23 -24.33 -3.60
N CYS A 129 8.61 -25.18 -4.38
CA CYS A 129 7.25 -25.61 -4.19
C CYS A 129 7.04 -27.08 -4.55
N ASP A 130 5.96 -27.65 -4.08
CA ASP A 130 5.57 -29.01 -4.41
C ASP A 130 5.26 -29.14 -5.91
N LYS A 131 5.76 -30.19 -6.53
CA LYS A 131 5.57 -30.52 -7.95
C LYS A 131 4.08 -30.73 -8.33
N SER A 132 3.18 -30.79 -7.36
CA SER A 132 1.73 -30.85 -7.59
C SER A 132 1.14 -29.58 -8.23
N LEU A 133 1.83 -28.44 -8.07
CA LEU A 133 1.38 -27.16 -8.63
C LEU A 133 1.95 -26.94 -10.04
N PRO A 134 1.13 -26.49 -11.02
CA PRO A 134 1.61 -26.22 -12.38
C PRO A 134 2.77 -25.21 -12.45
N VAL A 135 2.79 -24.24 -11.54
CA VAL A 135 3.84 -23.23 -11.43
C VAL A 135 5.19 -23.80 -10.96
N CYS A 136 5.21 -25.04 -10.47
CA CYS A 136 6.40 -25.72 -9.97
C CYS A 136 7.08 -26.59 -11.04
N ASN A 137 6.33 -26.97 -12.08
CA ASN A 137 6.78 -27.83 -13.19
C ASN A 137 7.09 -27.03 -14.46
N LEU A 138 7.70 -25.84 -14.31
CA LEU A 138 8.06 -24.99 -15.43
C LEU A 138 9.38 -25.45 -16.06
N HIS A 139 9.45 -25.36 -17.38
CA HIS A 139 10.63 -25.59 -18.20
C HIS A 139 11.19 -24.26 -18.72
N ASP A 140 12.38 -24.33 -19.30
CA ASP A 140 12.97 -23.16 -19.96
C ASP A 140 12.08 -22.74 -21.14
N GLY A 141 11.71 -21.46 -21.15
CA GLY A 141 10.79 -20.90 -22.14
C GLY A 141 9.33 -20.76 -21.67
N ASP A 142 8.91 -21.38 -20.56
CA ASP A 142 7.53 -21.29 -20.04
C ASP A 142 7.22 -19.96 -19.32
N VAL A 143 8.19 -19.06 -19.23
CA VAL A 143 8.08 -17.79 -18.52
C VAL A 143 8.37 -16.65 -19.47
N PHE A 144 7.44 -15.72 -19.58
CA PHE A 144 7.60 -14.55 -20.45
C PHE A 144 8.61 -13.55 -19.88
N SER A 145 9.61 -13.21 -20.69
CA SER A 145 10.65 -12.23 -20.37
C SER A 145 10.09 -10.82 -20.50
N ASP A 146 9.99 -10.10 -19.38
CA ASP A 146 9.46 -8.73 -19.34
C ASP A 146 9.80 -8.05 -18.01
N THR A 147 9.45 -6.79 -17.90
CA THR A 147 9.55 -6.02 -16.68
C THR A 147 8.21 -5.98 -15.95
N TYR A 148 8.14 -6.59 -14.77
CA TYR A 148 6.93 -6.74 -13.97
C TYR A 148 6.92 -5.73 -12.83
N ARG A 149 5.84 -4.94 -12.73
CA ARG A 149 5.59 -4.08 -11.57
C ARG A 149 4.70 -4.84 -10.58
N ILE A 150 5.25 -5.19 -9.45
CA ILE A 150 4.63 -6.08 -8.46
C ILE A 150 4.45 -5.35 -7.13
N ALA A 151 3.33 -5.58 -6.45
CA ALA A 151 3.12 -5.07 -5.09
C ALA A 151 4.13 -5.71 -4.13
N ARG A 152 4.72 -4.93 -3.23
CA ARG A 152 5.59 -5.47 -2.17
C ARG A 152 4.79 -6.43 -1.28
N GLY A 153 5.43 -7.50 -0.82
CA GLY A 153 4.78 -8.57 -0.07
C GLY A 153 4.08 -9.63 -0.93
N THR A 154 4.07 -9.49 -2.26
CA THR A 154 3.55 -10.53 -3.15
C THR A 154 4.40 -11.80 -3.04
N ALA A 155 3.74 -12.96 -3.03
CA ALA A 155 4.43 -14.24 -2.99
C ALA A 155 5.24 -14.47 -4.28
N ARG A 156 6.47 -14.99 -4.13
CA ARG A 156 7.36 -15.30 -5.26
C ARG A 156 6.72 -16.23 -6.30
N LEU A 157 5.99 -17.24 -5.83
CA LEU A 157 5.24 -18.14 -6.71
C LEU A 157 4.15 -17.43 -7.51
N ALA A 158 3.50 -16.41 -6.93
CA ALA A 158 2.49 -15.63 -7.65
C ALA A 158 3.12 -14.78 -8.77
N VAL A 159 4.34 -14.28 -8.57
CA VAL A 159 5.08 -13.58 -9.62
C VAL A 159 5.42 -14.54 -10.78
N LEU A 160 5.86 -15.73 -10.45
CA LEU A 160 6.21 -16.77 -11.43
C LEU A 160 4.95 -17.22 -12.23
N ASP A 161 3.82 -17.40 -11.55
CA ASP A 161 2.54 -17.74 -12.22
C ASP A 161 2.03 -16.60 -13.10
N LEU A 162 2.22 -15.34 -12.68
CA LEU A 162 1.89 -14.17 -13.49
C LEU A 162 2.71 -14.14 -14.80
N ALA A 163 4.02 -14.38 -14.69
CA ALA A 163 4.92 -14.37 -15.82
C ALA A 163 4.65 -15.56 -16.80
N ARG A 164 4.23 -16.71 -16.26
CA ARG A 164 3.75 -17.83 -17.05
C ARG A 164 2.46 -17.51 -17.82
N LYS A 165 1.46 -16.91 -17.15
CA LYS A 165 0.16 -16.60 -17.77
C LYS A 165 0.22 -15.53 -18.84
N LYS A 166 1.29 -14.75 -18.88
CA LYS A 166 1.50 -13.71 -19.88
C LYS A 166 2.03 -14.27 -21.21
N MET A 167 2.46 -15.51 -21.21
CA MET A 167 2.90 -16.24 -22.37
C MET A 167 1.71 -16.81 -23.16
#